data_ed128b2b7e46adbd01eb1d14d3062f0c
#
_entry.id   ed128b2b7e46adbd01eb1d14d3062f0c
#
_cell.length_a   1.000
_cell.length_b   1.000
_cell.length_c   1.000
_cell.angle_alpha   90.00
_cell.angle_beta   90.00
_cell.angle_gamma   90.00
#
_symmetry.space_group_name_H-M   'P 1'
#
loop_
_entity.id
_entity.type
_entity.pdbx_description
1 polymer ?
#
loop_
_entity_poly.entity_id
_entity_poly.type
_entity_poly.pdbx_seq_one_letter_code
_entity_poly.pdbx_strand_id
1 'polypeptide(L)'
;MGSEMCIRDRLSFVEGIGVIKSYNLLGEKSEELTGNFQRSRNTSLAFEQKMTPWTMSLNILYGIGIAAIFGLSIVLEQRGALPLAYVLGVLLFVFDLFGPLKALYGEASRLTVMDAALDRIEAVLNEPELPDTGKQHLPAQAQPGQPEVQFNDVVFAYQDKEVLHHISFAMKKDSMTALVGPSGSGKSTIANLLARLWDVKSGSIIIRGMDIRNVPLAELMEQISMVFQRVYLFQDTIYNNISIGKPDATEEEVYTAAKKARCYDFIMALPDGFQTVVGEGGATLSGGEKQRISIA
;
A
#
# COMPACT_ATOMS: atom_id res chain seq x y z
N MET A 1 7.26 -12.16 -7.93
CA MET A 1 8.49 -11.34 -8.04
C MET A 1 8.61 -10.53 -9.34
N GLY A 2 8.43 -11.10 -10.54
CA GLY A 2 8.62 -10.33 -11.79
C GLY A 2 7.58 -9.23 -12.08
N SER A 3 6.33 -9.38 -11.67
CA SER A 3 5.26 -8.42 -11.99
C SER A 3 5.22 -7.20 -11.05
N GLU A 4 5.63 -7.33 -9.81
CA GLU A 4 5.62 -6.24 -8.83
C GLU A 4 6.72 -5.22 -9.10
N MET A 5 7.92 -5.68 -9.42
CA MET A 5 9.03 -4.82 -9.82
C MET A 5 8.63 -3.99 -11.06
N CYS A 6 7.90 -4.62 -12.00
CA CYS A 6 7.44 -3.95 -13.21
C CYS A 6 6.37 -2.87 -12.97
N ILE A 7 5.49 -3.01 -11.97
CA ILE A 7 4.47 -2.00 -11.62
C ILE A 7 5.13 -0.82 -10.89
N ARG A 8 6.00 -1.09 -9.92
CA ARG A 8 6.73 -0.05 -9.19
C ARG A 8 7.61 0.79 -10.11
N ASP A 9 8.33 0.14 -11.03
CA ASP A 9 9.18 0.82 -12.01
C ASP A 9 8.36 1.72 -12.95
N ARG A 10 7.17 1.26 -13.37
CA ARG A 10 6.25 2.05 -14.20
C ARG A 10 5.70 3.27 -13.45
N LEU A 11 5.33 3.11 -12.18
CA LEU A 11 4.88 4.21 -11.33
C LEU A 11 5.99 5.24 -11.14
N SER A 12 7.20 4.81 -10.79
CA SER A 12 8.36 5.70 -10.65
C SER A 12 8.67 6.46 -11.95
N PHE A 13 8.51 5.80 -13.09
CA PHE A 13 8.68 6.45 -14.40
C PHE A 13 7.61 7.51 -14.66
N VAL A 14 6.33 7.21 -14.34
CA VAL A 14 5.23 8.16 -14.50
C VAL A 14 5.39 9.35 -13.55
N GLU A 15 5.75 9.12 -12.30
CA GLU A 15 6.03 10.17 -11.32
C GLU A 15 7.22 11.05 -11.76
N GLY A 16 8.25 10.45 -12.35
CA GLY A 16 9.46 11.11 -12.84
C GLY A 16 9.37 11.65 -14.27
N ILE A 17 8.22 11.58 -14.95
CA ILE A 17 8.11 11.89 -16.38
C ILE A 17 8.52 13.32 -16.74
N GLY A 18 8.30 14.28 -15.84
CA GLY A 18 8.74 15.66 -16.00
C GLY A 18 10.27 15.78 -16.07
N VAL A 19 10.97 15.05 -15.22
CA VAL A 19 12.45 15.00 -15.19
C VAL A 19 12.97 14.32 -16.46
N ILE A 20 12.39 13.15 -16.80
CA ILE A 20 12.77 12.38 -17.99
C ILE A 20 12.59 13.22 -19.26
N LYS A 21 11.48 13.97 -19.36
CA LYS A 21 11.22 14.87 -20.48
C LYS A 21 12.22 16.02 -20.53
N SER A 22 12.60 16.61 -19.39
CA SER A 22 13.57 17.71 -19.35
C SER A 22 14.97 17.32 -19.84
N TYR A 23 15.35 16.05 -19.67
CA TYR A 23 16.60 15.50 -20.19
C TYR A 23 16.47 14.83 -21.56
N ASN A 24 15.30 14.93 -22.20
CA ASN A 24 15.00 14.32 -23.51
C ASN A 24 15.27 12.81 -23.57
N LEU A 25 14.94 12.11 -22.48
CA LEU A 25 15.12 10.67 -22.31
C LEU A 25 13.82 9.88 -22.58
N LEU A 26 12.91 10.42 -23.39
CA LEU A 26 11.65 9.76 -23.78
C LEU A 26 11.87 8.74 -24.90
N GLY A 27 11.04 7.73 -24.94
CA GLY A 27 11.00 6.71 -25.98
C GLY A 27 12.18 5.75 -25.93
N GLU A 28 12.80 5.48 -27.08
CA GLU A 28 13.90 4.53 -27.22
C GLU A 28 15.17 4.90 -26.43
N LYS A 29 15.30 6.16 -25.99
CA LYS A 29 16.42 6.63 -25.20
C LYS A 29 16.35 6.20 -23.73
N SER A 30 15.22 5.69 -23.28
CA SER A 30 15.06 5.13 -21.92
C SER A 30 15.36 3.63 -21.95
N GLU A 31 16.65 3.26 -21.90
CA GLU A 31 17.09 1.86 -21.92
C GLU A 31 16.47 1.04 -20.77
N GLU A 32 16.36 1.62 -19.59
CA GLU A 32 15.80 0.96 -18.42
C GLU A 32 14.31 0.63 -18.61
N LEU A 33 13.51 1.59 -19.09
CA LEU A 33 12.09 1.40 -19.37
C LEU A 33 11.88 0.37 -20.47
N THR A 34 12.64 0.50 -21.57
CA THR A 34 12.58 -0.44 -22.70
C THR A 34 12.98 -1.84 -22.27
N GLY A 35 14.03 -1.97 -21.44
CA GLY A 35 14.48 -3.21 -20.84
C GLY A 35 13.41 -3.86 -19.95
N ASN A 36 12.69 -3.08 -19.15
CA ASN A 36 11.60 -3.56 -18.30
C ASN A 36 10.40 -4.04 -19.13
N PHE A 37 10.04 -3.33 -20.19
CA PHE A 37 9.00 -3.78 -21.13
C PHE A 37 9.41 -5.06 -21.87
N GLN A 38 10.66 -5.15 -22.34
CA GLN A 38 11.17 -6.35 -22.99
C GLN A 38 11.19 -7.55 -22.05
N ARG A 39 11.60 -7.35 -20.78
CA ARG A 39 11.58 -8.40 -19.76
C ARG A 39 10.16 -8.88 -19.47
N SER A 40 9.20 -7.96 -19.32
CA SER A 40 7.77 -8.28 -19.16
C SER A 40 7.23 -9.06 -20.35
N ARG A 41 7.52 -8.59 -21.57
CA ARG A 41 7.15 -9.30 -22.83
C ARG A 41 7.73 -10.70 -22.88
N ASN A 42 9.04 -10.85 -22.60
CA ASN A 42 9.70 -12.14 -22.67
C ASN A 42 9.14 -13.13 -21.62
N THR A 43 8.80 -12.64 -20.42
CA THR A 43 8.14 -13.45 -19.39
C THR A 43 6.75 -13.90 -19.85
N SER A 44 5.96 -13.01 -20.43
CA SER A 44 4.63 -13.35 -20.98
C SER A 44 4.75 -14.33 -22.13
N LEU A 45 5.68 -14.13 -23.06
CA LEU A 45 5.92 -15.06 -24.18
C LEU A 45 6.38 -16.43 -23.66
N ALA A 46 7.25 -16.50 -22.67
CA ALA A 46 7.70 -17.77 -22.09
C ALA A 46 6.54 -18.52 -21.41
N PHE A 47 5.63 -17.81 -20.77
CA PHE A 47 4.40 -18.40 -20.22
C PHE A 47 3.50 -18.94 -21.33
N GLU A 48 3.21 -18.15 -22.35
CA GLU A 48 2.40 -18.55 -23.51
C GLU A 48 3.02 -19.76 -24.23
N GLN A 49 4.33 -19.77 -24.46
CA GLN A 49 5.03 -20.89 -25.09
C GLN A 49 4.87 -22.21 -24.29
N LYS A 50 4.78 -22.15 -22.98
CA LYS A 50 4.55 -23.33 -22.13
C LYS A 50 3.09 -23.78 -22.13
N MET A 51 2.16 -22.83 -22.18
CA MET A 51 0.73 -23.11 -22.04
C MET A 51 0.08 -23.47 -23.38
N THR A 52 0.51 -22.85 -24.49
CA THR A 52 -0.08 -23.06 -25.80
C THR A 52 -0.05 -24.53 -26.27
N PRO A 53 1.06 -25.29 -26.17
CA PRO A 53 1.07 -26.71 -26.58
C PRO A 53 0.06 -27.56 -25.82
N TRP A 54 -0.08 -27.26 -24.50
CA TRP A 54 -1.04 -27.96 -23.63
C TRP A 54 -2.48 -27.66 -24.02
N THR A 55 -2.83 -26.40 -24.23
CA THR A 55 -4.17 -26.01 -24.68
C THR A 55 -4.50 -26.51 -26.06
N MET A 56 -3.51 -26.54 -26.99
CA MET A 56 -3.66 -27.14 -28.30
C MET A 56 -3.94 -28.64 -28.21
N SER A 57 -3.16 -29.37 -27.41
CA SER A 57 -3.36 -30.82 -27.23
C SER A 57 -4.75 -31.14 -26.67
N LEU A 58 -5.23 -30.35 -25.70
CA LEU A 58 -6.60 -30.49 -25.18
C LEU A 58 -7.67 -30.20 -26.22
N ASN A 59 -7.52 -29.16 -27.02
CA ASN A 59 -8.47 -28.86 -28.12
C ASN A 59 -8.50 -29.96 -29.17
N ILE A 60 -7.35 -30.55 -29.50
CA ILE A 60 -7.27 -31.69 -30.42
C ILE A 60 -7.97 -32.90 -29.83
N LEU A 61 -7.74 -33.20 -28.55
CA LEU A 61 -8.40 -34.33 -27.87
C LEU A 61 -9.92 -34.18 -27.85
N TYR A 62 -10.41 -32.96 -27.53
CA TYR A 62 -11.84 -32.65 -27.62
C TYR A 62 -12.39 -32.82 -29.03
N GLY A 63 -11.67 -32.34 -30.04
CA GLY A 63 -12.04 -32.50 -31.45
C GLY A 63 -12.16 -33.98 -31.86
N ILE A 64 -11.20 -34.82 -31.45
CA ILE A 64 -11.23 -36.28 -31.68
C ILE A 64 -12.42 -36.92 -30.96
N GLY A 65 -12.67 -36.52 -29.70
CA GLY A 65 -13.81 -37.02 -28.90
C GLY A 65 -15.16 -36.71 -29.60
N ILE A 66 -15.34 -35.48 -30.02
CA ILE A 66 -16.55 -35.06 -30.75
C ILE A 66 -16.69 -35.86 -32.08
N ALA A 67 -15.61 -35.97 -32.86
CA ALA A 67 -15.63 -36.73 -34.12
C ALA A 67 -15.94 -38.23 -33.90
N ALA A 68 -15.41 -38.82 -32.84
CA ALA A 68 -15.68 -40.21 -32.47
C ALA A 68 -17.15 -40.44 -32.09
N ILE A 69 -17.74 -39.54 -31.32
CA ILE A 69 -19.16 -39.58 -30.92
C ILE A 69 -20.05 -39.49 -32.16
N PHE A 70 -19.75 -38.57 -33.07
CA PHE A 70 -20.49 -38.44 -34.32
C PHE A 70 -20.34 -39.69 -35.21
N GLY A 71 -19.12 -40.15 -35.43
CA GLY A 71 -18.87 -41.34 -36.22
C GLY A 71 -19.61 -42.56 -35.70
N LEU A 72 -19.57 -42.76 -34.35
CA LEU A 72 -20.30 -43.84 -33.71
C LEU A 72 -21.82 -43.69 -33.86
N SER A 73 -22.35 -42.49 -33.70
CA SER A 73 -23.80 -42.21 -33.84
C SER A 73 -24.30 -42.52 -35.23
N ILE A 74 -23.54 -42.17 -36.27
CA ILE A 74 -23.87 -42.45 -37.68
C ILE A 74 -23.84 -43.97 -37.95
N VAL A 75 -22.81 -44.68 -37.44
CA VAL A 75 -22.72 -46.12 -37.63
C VAL A 75 -23.87 -46.85 -36.94
N LEU A 76 -24.29 -46.42 -35.78
CA LEU A 76 -25.43 -47.00 -35.05
C LEU A 76 -26.76 -46.72 -35.74
N GLU A 77 -26.93 -45.55 -36.34
CA GLU A 77 -28.11 -45.22 -37.19
C GLU A 77 -28.17 -46.14 -38.41
N GLN A 78 -27.07 -46.28 -39.14
CA GLN A 78 -27.01 -47.15 -40.34
C GLN A 78 -27.30 -48.61 -40.01
N ARG A 79 -27.00 -49.06 -38.78
CA ARG A 79 -27.34 -50.41 -38.27
C ARG A 79 -28.77 -50.51 -37.78
N GLY A 80 -29.56 -49.44 -37.83
CA GLY A 80 -30.93 -49.41 -37.31
C GLY A 80 -31.02 -49.46 -35.77
N ALA A 81 -29.91 -49.31 -35.08
CA ALA A 81 -29.87 -49.33 -33.61
C ALA A 81 -30.26 -47.95 -33.00
N LEU A 82 -30.18 -46.85 -33.77
CA LEU A 82 -30.54 -45.52 -33.32
C LEU A 82 -31.38 -44.79 -34.38
N PRO A 83 -32.55 -44.23 -34.04
CA PRO A 83 -33.32 -43.37 -34.93
C PRO A 83 -32.57 -42.06 -35.26
N LEU A 84 -32.76 -41.51 -36.44
CA LEU A 84 -32.16 -40.25 -36.89
C LEU A 84 -32.40 -39.10 -35.91
N ALA A 85 -33.54 -39.04 -35.24
CA ALA A 85 -33.84 -38.04 -34.22
C ALA A 85 -32.85 -38.04 -33.07
N TYR A 86 -32.34 -39.21 -32.66
CA TYR A 86 -31.32 -39.32 -31.61
C TYR A 86 -29.96 -38.85 -32.09
N VAL A 87 -29.58 -39.09 -33.34
CA VAL A 87 -28.35 -38.58 -33.94
C VAL A 87 -28.34 -37.05 -33.92
N LEU A 88 -29.48 -36.41 -34.27
CA LEU A 88 -29.64 -34.95 -34.18
C LEU A 88 -29.55 -34.46 -32.72
N GLY A 89 -30.16 -35.19 -31.80
CA GLY A 89 -30.03 -34.89 -30.36
C GLY A 89 -28.59 -34.95 -29.86
N VAL A 90 -27.83 -35.96 -30.25
CA VAL A 90 -26.41 -36.09 -29.91
C VAL A 90 -25.60 -34.95 -30.49
N LEU A 91 -25.90 -34.50 -31.71
CA LEU A 91 -25.27 -33.36 -32.37
C LEU A 91 -25.40 -32.09 -31.56
N LEU A 92 -26.56 -31.81 -31.00
CA LEU A 92 -26.81 -30.64 -30.17
C LEU A 92 -26.16 -30.77 -28.79
N PHE A 93 -26.29 -31.95 -28.19
CA PHE A 93 -25.89 -32.17 -26.81
C PHE A 93 -24.35 -32.26 -26.61
N VAL A 94 -23.64 -32.74 -27.65
CA VAL A 94 -22.17 -32.90 -27.59
C VAL A 94 -21.46 -31.57 -27.34
N PHE A 95 -21.92 -30.50 -27.96
CA PHE A 95 -21.33 -29.16 -27.76
C PHE A 95 -21.65 -28.60 -26.38
N ASP A 96 -22.85 -28.85 -25.86
CA ASP A 96 -23.23 -28.43 -24.48
C ASP A 96 -22.46 -29.22 -23.42
N LEU A 97 -22.05 -30.48 -23.70
CA LEU A 97 -21.24 -31.26 -22.78
C LEU A 97 -19.77 -30.83 -22.76
N PHE A 98 -19.16 -30.61 -23.91
CA PHE A 98 -17.75 -30.28 -24.05
C PHE A 98 -17.45 -28.79 -23.81
N GLY A 99 -18.42 -27.89 -24.00
CA GLY A 99 -18.30 -26.47 -23.71
C GLY A 99 -17.92 -26.15 -22.27
N PRO A 100 -18.69 -26.58 -21.26
CA PRO A 100 -18.36 -26.41 -19.85
C PRO A 100 -17.04 -27.03 -19.42
N LEU A 101 -16.68 -28.21 -19.96
CA LEU A 101 -15.39 -28.87 -19.69
C LEU A 101 -14.21 -28.01 -20.16
N LYS A 102 -14.35 -27.40 -21.34
CA LYS A 102 -13.33 -26.48 -21.87
C LYS A 102 -13.25 -25.19 -21.04
N ALA A 103 -14.39 -24.64 -20.60
CA ALA A 103 -14.44 -23.47 -19.73
C ALA A 103 -13.81 -23.75 -18.36
N LEU A 104 -14.04 -24.92 -17.77
CA LEU A 104 -13.46 -25.33 -16.50
C LEU A 104 -11.92 -25.26 -16.50
N TYR A 105 -11.29 -25.65 -17.63
CA TYR A 105 -9.83 -25.54 -17.76
C TYR A 105 -9.36 -24.08 -17.78
N GLY A 106 -10.09 -23.19 -18.43
CA GLY A 106 -9.80 -21.75 -18.43
C GLY A 106 -9.89 -21.14 -17.02
N GLU A 107 -10.92 -21.54 -16.27
CA GLU A 107 -11.12 -21.09 -14.89
C GLU A 107 -10.07 -21.65 -13.92
N ALA A 108 -9.58 -22.87 -14.13
CA ALA A 108 -8.48 -23.41 -13.33
C ALA A 108 -7.18 -22.55 -13.41
N SER A 109 -6.89 -22.01 -14.60
CA SER A 109 -5.77 -21.08 -14.76
C SER A 109 -5.98 -19.75 -14.03
N ARG A 110 -7.22 -19.27 -13.99
CA ARG A 110 -7.59 -18.06 -13.21
C ARG A 110 -7.45 -18.28 -11.71
N LEU A 111 -7.85 -19.45 -11.21
CA LEU A 111 -7.70 -19.79 -9.77
C LEU A 111 -6.24 -19.72 -9.34
N THR A 112 -5.29 -20.17 -10.15
CA THR A 112 -3.85 -20.06 -9.81
C THR A 112 -3.39 -18.60 -9.67
N VAL A 113 -3.91 -17.69 -10.49
CA VAL A 113 -3.59 -16.26 -10.38
C VAL A 113 -4.25 -15.65 -9.14
N MET A 114 -5.48 -16.05 -8.84
CA MET A 114 -6.19 -15.60 -7.64
C MET A 114 -5.50 -16.10 -6.36
N ASP A 115 -5.07 -17.35 -6.33
CA ASP A 115 -4.34 -17.94 -5.21
C ASP A 115 -3.06 -17.15 -4.91
N ALA A 116 -2.25 -16.88 -5.93
CA ALA A 116 -1.06 -16.03 -5.79
C ALA A 116 -1.38 -14.57 -5.36
N ALA A 117 -2.56 -14.06 -5.64
CA ALA A 117 -2.98 -12.75 -5.15
C ALA A 117 -3.43 -12.81 -3.68
N LEU A 118 -4.13 -13.89 -3.30
CA LEU A 118 -4.53 -14.15 -1.90
C LEU A 118 -3.30 -14.33 -1.01
N ASP A 119 -2.30 -15.11 -1.43
CA ASP A 119 -1.04 -15.27 -0.69
C ASP A 119 -0.38 -13.93 -0.35
N ARG A 120 -0.46 -12.96 -1.26
CA ARG A 120 0.09 -11.61 -1.03
C ARG A 120 -0.72 -10.81 -0.04
N ILE A 121 -2.05 -10.90 -0.12
CA ILE A 121 -2.95 -10.26 0.84
C ILE A 121 -2.70 -10.87 2.23
N GLU A 122 -2.63 -12.20 2.30
CA GLU A 122 -2.37 -12.91 3.54
C GLU A 122 -1.00 -12.55 4.13
N ALA A 123 0.04 -12.41 3.31
CA ALA A 123 1.36 -11.96 3.75
C ALA A 123 1.33 -10.57 4.40
N VAL A 124 0.49 -9.65 3.89
CA VAL A 124 0.32 -8.32 4.49
C VAL A 124 -0.51 -8.38 5.77
N LEU A 125 -1.59 -9.18 5.78
CA LEU A 125 -2.46 -9.32 6.95
C LEU A 125 -1.79 -10.05 8.12
N ASN A 126 -0.84 -10.94 7.82
CA ASN A 126 -0.07 -11.69 8.81
C ASN A 126 1.23 -10.99 9.22
N GLU A 127 1.50 -9.79 8.68
CA GLU A 127 2.65 -9.00 9.16
C GLU A 127 2.46 -8.70 10.65
N PRO A 128 3.44 -9.03 11.50
CA PRO A 128 3.29 -8.84 12.93
C PRO A 128 3.10 -7.36 13.28
N GLU A 129 2.01 -7.08 13.95
CA GLU A 129 1.76 -5.75 14.51
C GLU A 129 2.74 -5.43 15.63
N LEU A 130 2.97 -4.12 15.85
CA LEU A 130 3.76 -3.68 16.97
C LEU A 130 3.10 -4.13 18.29
N PRO A 131 3.81 -4.82 19.20
CA PRO A 131 3.19 -5.33 20.42
C PRO A 131 2.69 -4.18 21.31
N ASP A 132 1.37 -4.06 21.48
CA ASP A 132 0.75 -3.12 22.41
C ASP A 132 0.39 -3.83 23.73
N THR A 133 1.42 -4.17 24.49
CA THR A 133 1.31 -4.87 25.78
C THR A 133 1.40 -3.94 26.97
N GLY A 134 1.54 -2.65 26.75
CA GLY A 134 1.65 -1.62 27.78
C GLY A 134 0.42 -1.56 28.68
N LYS A 135 0.62 -1.47 29.98
CA LYS A 135 -0.45 -1.38 31.00
C LYS A 135 -0.22 -0.25 32.02
N GLN A 136 0.85 0.50 31.85
CA GLN A 136 1.20 1.59 32.76
C GLN A 136 0.72 2.91 32.16
N HIS A 137 0.16 3.76 33.00
CA HIS A 137 -0.31 5.08 32.58
C HIS A 137 0.79 6.12 32.69
N LEU A 138 0.85 7.02 31.70
CA LEU A 138 1.79 8.12 31.72
C LEU A 138 1.45 9.09 32.87
N PRO A 139 2.42 9.49 33.69
CA PRO A 139 2.22 10.58 34.65
C PRO A 139 1.79 11.85 33.91
N ALA A 140 0.86 12.62 34.53
CA ALA A 140 0.41 13.89 33.96
C ALA A 140 1.57 14.90 33.78
N GLN A 141 2.62 14.80 34.62
CA GLN A 141 3.82 15.62 34.53
C GLN A 141 5.05 14.81 34.93
N ALA A 142 6.21 15.17 34.37
CA ALA A 142 7.49 14.66 34.85
C ALA A 142 7.74 15.09 36.30
N GLN A 143 8.45 14.26 37.08
CA GLN A 143 8.87 14.63 38.44
C GLN A 143 9.85 15.79 38.39
N PRO A 144 9.92 16.61 39.45
CA PRO A 144 10.88 17.72 39.54
C PRO A 144 12.31 17.24 39.26
N GLY A 145 12.98 17.86 38.30
CA GLY A 145 14.34 17.50 37.88
C GLY A 145 14.44 16.38 36.84
N GLN A 146 13.36 15.71 36.49
CA GLN A 146 13.34 14.73 35.39
C GLN A 146 13.10 15.41 34.03
N PRO A 147 13.72 14.91 32.95
CA PRO A 147 13.42 15.36 31.62
C PRO A 147 12.02 14.89 31.19
N GLU A 148 11.38 15.62 30.30
CA GLU A 148 10.10 15.22 29.67
C GLU A 148 10.28 13.99 28.80
N VAL A 149 11.36 13.97 28.02
CA VAL A 149 11.72 12.85 27.15
C VAL A 149 13.20 12.52 27.32
N GLN A 150 13.53 11.23 27.37
CA GLN A 150 14.91 10.77 27.47
C GLN A 150 15.14 9.56 26.54
N PHE A 151 16.18 9.63 25.76
CA PHE A 151 16.74 8.52 24.99
C PHE A 151 17.94 7.97 25.77
N ASN A 152 17.96 6.67 26.04
CA ASN A 152 19.01 6.00 26.78
C ASN A 152 19.61 4.90 25.93
N ASP A 153 20.83 5.12 25.46
CA ASP A 153 21.64 4.15 24.72
C ASP A 153 20.89 3.46 23.57
N VAL A 154 20.12 4.24 22.82
CA VAL A 154 19.21 3.75 21.78
C VAL A 154 19.98 3.31 20.57
N VAL A 155 19.78 2.04 20.18
CA VAL A 155 20.21 1.46 18.91
C VAL A 155 18.99 1.08 18.10
N PHE A 156 18.97 1.42 16.81
CA PHE A 156 17.89 1.10 15.93
C PHE A 156 18.37 0.75 14.52
N ALA A 157 17.71 -0.23 13.89
CA ALA A 157 17.94 -0.64 12.51
C ALA A 157 16.60 -0.80 11.78
N TYR A 158 16.54 -0.35 10.53
CA TYR A 158 15.51 -0.79 9.60
C TYR A 158 15.98 -2.09 8.97
N GLN A 159 15.31 -3.20 9.26
CA GLN A 159 15.77 -4.54 8.89
C GLN A 159 17.21 -4.78 9.40
N ASP A 160 18.16 -5.04 8.50
CA ASP A 160 19.57 -5.31 8.87
C ASP A 160 20.46 -4.06 8.89
N LYS A 161 19.96 -2.90 8.46
CA LYS A 161 20.74 -1.68 8.37
C LYS A 161 20.58 -0.83 9.63
N GLU A 162 21.61 -0.78 10.46
CA GLU A 162 21.64 0.13 11.61
C GLU A 162 21.68 1.60 11.17
N VAL A 163 20.82 2.40 11.81
CA VAL A 163 20.65 3.84 11.53
C VAL A 163 20.98 4.69 12.75
N LEU A 164 20.68 4.19 13.95
CA LEU A 164 21.01 4.85 15.21
C LEU A 164 21.96 3.96 16.01
N HIS A 165 23.06 4.55 16.47
CA HIS A 165 24.13 3.88 17.19
C HIS A 165 24.32 4.52 18.56
N HIS A 166 23.83 3.87 19.62
CA HIS A 166 24.02 4.28 21.03
C HIS A 166 23.67 5.74 21.30
N ILE A 167 22.47 6.19 20.86
CA ILE A 167 22.03 7.56 21.00
C ILE A 167 21.47 7.81 22.42
N SER A 168 22.02 8.82 23.10
CA SER A 168 21.56 9.25 24.41
C SER A 168 21.45 10.77 24.47
N PHE A 169 20.26 11.27 24.81
CA PHE A 169 19.99 12.70 25.06
C PHE A 169 18.68 12.86 25.81
N ALA A 170 18.41 14.05 26.28
CA ALA A 170 17.20 14.39 27.02
C ALA A 170 16.60 15.70 26.53
N MET A 171 15.27 15.76 26.55
CA MET A 171 14.49 16.96 26.25
C MET A 171 13.77 17.43 27.53
N LYS A 172 13.82 18.73 27.78
CA LYS A 172 13.13 19.34 28.93
C LYS A 172 11.69 19.71 28.54
N LYS A 173 10.81 19.71 29.53
CA LYS A 173 9.46 20.24 29.36
C LYS A 173 9.50 21.70 28.90
N ASP A 174 8.53 22.11 28.10
CA ASP A 174 8.37 23.48 27.61
C ASP A 174 9.63 24.06 26.93
N SER A 175 10.40 23.19 26.28
CA SER A 175 11.61 23.58 25.55
C SER A 175 11.55 23.18 24.08
N MET A 176 12.28 23.92 23.23
CA MET A 176 12.47 23.57 21.84
C MET A 176 13.80 22.82 21.69
N THR A 177 13.77 21.61 21.14
CA THR A 177 14.96 20.82 20.85
C THR A 177 15.12 20.68 19.34
N ALA A 178 16.24 21.14 18.77
CA ALA A 178 16.55 21.01 17.37
C ALA A 178 17.52 19.85 17.12
N LEU A 179 17.14 18.91 16.24
CA LEU A 179 18.01 17.84 15.76
C LEU A 179 18.71 18.32 14.49
N VAL A 180 20.03 18.50 14.53
CA VAL A 180 20.84 19.01 13.43
C VAL A 180 21.78 17.93 12.93
N GLY A 181 21.98 17.87 11.61
CA GLY A 181 22.90 16.91 10.98
C GLY A 181 22.61 16.73 9.49
N PRO A 182 23.50 16.06 8.75
CA PRO A 182 23.33 15.81 7.32
C PRO A 182 22.11 14.94 7.01
N SER A 183 21.73 14.88 5.73
CA SER A 183 20.69 13.94 5.30
C SER A 183 21.13 12.50 5.59
N GLY A 184 20.19 11.67 6.09
CA GLY A 184 20.47 10.28 6.47
C GLY A 184 21.08 10.09 7.88
N SER A 185 21.28 11.15 8.68
CA SER A 185 21.81 11.05 10.05
C SER A 185 20.81 10.54 11.10
N GLY A 186 19.64 10.03 10.73
CA GLY A 186 18.69 9.43 11.64
C GLY A 186 17.71 10.42 12.33
N LYS A 187 17.68 11.72 11.97
CA LYS A 187 16.77 12.71 12.59
C LYS A 187 15.30 12.32 12.56
N SER A 188 14.81 11.95 11.38
CA SER A 188 13.43 11.49 11.22
C SER A 188 13.18 10.16 11.92
N THR A 189 14.19 9.30 11.99
CA THR A 189 14.12 8.03 12.74
C THR A 189 13.92 8.28 14.23
N ILE A 190 14.61 9.25 14.80
CA ILE A 190 14.44 9.65 16.22
C ILE A 190 13.00 10.09 16.49
N ALA A 191 12.42 10.93 15.60
CA ALA A 191 11.03 11.38 15.73
C ALA A 191 10.04 10.19 15.59
N ASN A 192 10.27 9.30 14.63
CA ASN A 192 9.45 8.13 14.43
C ASN A 192 9.50 7.15 15.61
N LEU A 193 10.66 6.97 16.22
CA LEU A 193 10.83 6.14 17.42
C LEU A 193 10.18 6.77 18.65
N LEU A 194 10.22 8.09 18.80
CA LEU A 194 9.51 8.79 19.86
C LEU A 194 7.99 8.55 19.74
N ALA A 195 7.45 8.62 18.54
CA ALA A 195 6.06 8.27 18.25
C ALA A 195 5.79 6.76 18.27
N ARG A 196 6.77 5.94 18.63
CA ARG A 196 6.67 4.48 18.67
C ARG A 196 6.06 3.88 17.41
N LEU A 197 6.43 4.40 16.21
CA LEU A 197 6.11 3.75 14.95
C LEU A 197 6.95 2.47 14.73
N TRP A 198 8.04 2.31 15.48
CA TRP A 198 8.88 1.12 15.61
C TRP A 198 9.42 1.04 17.04
N ASP A 199 9.69 -0.16 17.51
CA ASP A 199 10.41 -0.36 18.77
C ASP A 199 11.92 -0.35 18.54
N VAL A 200 12.69 0.08 19.55
CA VAL A 200 14.15 0.11 19.51
C VAL A 200 14.75 -1.29 19.56
N LYS A 201 15.88 -1.51 18.90
CA LYS A 201 16.64 -2.77 18.94
C LYS A 201 17.27 -2.99 20.33
N SER A 202 17.83 -1.93 20.91
CA SER A 202 18.32 -1.91 22.28
C SER A 202 18.23 -0.50 22.87
N GLY A 203 18.35 -0.38 24.17
CA GLY A 203 18.15 0.86 24.89
C GLY A 203 16.68 1.12 25.23
N SER A 204 16.36 2.36 25.60
CA SER A 204 15.01 2.75 25.97
C SER A 204 14.70 4.20 25.62
N ILE A 205 13.42 4.48 25.36
CA ILE A 205 12.87 5.82 25.20
C ILE A 205 11.89 6.03 26.35
N ILE A 206 12.11 7.07 27.12
CA ILE A 206 11.39 7.35 28.36
C ILE A 206 10.66 8.68 28.20
N ILE A 207 9.36 8.70 28.52
CA ILE A 207 8.55 9.91 28.64
C ILE A 207 8.10 10.04 30.10
N ARG A 208 8.38 11.17 30.75
CA ARG A 208 8.01 11.46 32.14
C ARG A 208 8.41 10.33 33.10
N GLY A 209 9.57 9.71 32.89
CA GLY A 209 10.08 8.62 33.72
C GLY A 209 9.55 7.22 33.36
N MET A 210 8.68 7.09 32.35
CA MET A 210 8.07 5.82 31.88
C MET A 210 8.62 5.39 30.55
N ASP A 211 9.03 4.15 30.40
CA ASP A 211 9.40 3.57 29.08
C ASP A 211 8.14 3.49 28.19
N ILE A 212 8.23 4.05 27.00
CA ILE A 212 7.09 4.10 26.04
C ILE A 212 6.53 2.72 25.67
N ARG A 213 7.32 1.66 25.80
CA ARG A 213 6.88 0.28 25.56
C ARG A 213 5.92 -0.25 26.63
N ASN A 214 5.95 0.34 27.82
CA ASN A 214 5.09 -0.06 28.94
C ASN A 214 3.74 0.72 28.95
N VAL A 215 3.59 1.72 28.10
CA VAL A 215 2.40 2.56 27.98
C VAL A 215 1.53 2.04 26.81
N PRO A 216 0.18 1.99 26.96
CA PRO A 216 -0.72 1.72 25.87
C PRO A 216 -0.48 2.68 24.69
N LEU A 217 -0.43 2.16 23.47
CA LEU A 217 -0.11 2.97 22.29
C LEU A 217 -1.10 4.13 22.08
N ALA A 218 -2.39 3.89 22.34
CA ALA A 218 -3.41 4.92 22.25
C ALA A 218 -3.13 6.11 23.20
N GLU A 219 -2.78 5.83 24.46
CA GLU A 219 -2.44 6.86 25.45
C GLU A 219 -1.16 7.63 25.07
N LEU A 220 -0.17 6.93 24.52
CA LEU A 220 1.06 7.56 24.03
C LEU A 220 0.76 8.51 22.86
N MET A 221 -0.10 8.09 21.91
CA MET A 221 -0.47 8.91 20.76
C MET A 221 -1.25 10.17 21.14
N GLU A 222 -2.04 10.15 22.21
CA GLU A 222 -2.70 11.35 22.73
C GLU A 222 -1.73 12.43 23.23
N GLN A 223 -0.49 12.04 23.56
CA GLN A 223 0.54 12.96 24.08
C GLN A 223 1.45 13.50 22.96
N ILE A 224 1.37 12.98 21.75
CA ILE A 224 2.31 13.29 20.66
C ILE A 224 1.52 13.80 19.45
N SER A 225 1.87 14.98 18.98
CA SER A 225 1.43 15.48 17.68
C SER A 225 2.60 15.47 16.71
N MET A 226 2.40 14.92 15.51
CA MET A 226 3.47 14.71 14.54
C MET A 226 3.12 15.33 13.19
N VAL A 227 4.03 16.14 12.66
CA VAL A 227 3.92 16.69 11.29
C VAL A 227 4.97 16.03 10.42
N PHE A 228 4.53 15.30 9.41
CA PHE A 228 5.42 14.59 8.50
C PHE A 228 6.00 15.53 7.44
N GLN A 229 7.22 15.23 6.98
CA GLN A 229 7.85 15.98 5.90
C GLN A 229 7.06 15.87 4.58
N ARG A 230 6.53 14.68 4.29
CA ARG A 230 5.61 14.45 3.17
C ARG A 230 4.18 14.48 3.74
N VAL A 231 3.54 15.62 3.58
CA VAL A 231 2.17 15.81 4.06
C VAL A 231 1.20 15.05 3.16
N TYR A 232 0.32 14.29 3.79
CA TYR A 232 -0.81 13.64 3.15
C TYR A 232 -2.12 14.26 3.65
N LEU A 233 -3.02 14.61 2.75
CA LEU A 233 -4.38 15.03 3.06
C LEU A 233 -5.34 13.99 2.47
N PHE A 234 -6.32 13.60 3.25
CA PHE A 234 -7.35 12.66 2.82
C PHE A 234 -8.29 13.32 1.80
N GLN A 235 -8.87 12.51 0.93
CA GLN A 235 -9.87 12.98 -0.04
C GLN A 235 -11.18 13.30 0.69
N ASP A 236 -11.21 14.47 1.32
CA ASP A 236 -12.31 14.98 2.13
C ASP A 236 -12.23 16.51 2.19
N THR A 237 -13.14 17.14 2.93
CA THR A 237 -13.11 18.59 3.16
C THR A 237 -11.88 19.02 3.95
N ILE A 238 -11.47 20.27 3.82
CA ILE A 238 -10.40 20.84 4.65
C ILE A 238 -10.81 20.78 6.12
N TYR A 239 -12.09 21.01 6.43
CA TYR A 239 -12.63 20.90 7.79
C TYR A 239 -12.36 19.52 8.38
N ASN A 240 -12.72 18.46 7.67
CA ASN A 240 -12.54 17.09 8.13
C ASN A 240 -11.05 16.71 8.26
N ASN A 241 -10.20 17.17 7.35
CA ASN A 241 -8.75 16.95 7.44
C ASN A 241 -8.14 17.60 8.70
N ILE A 242 -8.62 18.76 9.15
CA ILE A 242 -8.16 19.39 10.39
C ILE A 242 -8.75 18.66 11.61
N SER A 243 -10.02 18.29 11.57
CA SER A 243 -10.69 17.64 12.71
C SER A 243 -10.27 16.19 12.95
N ILE A 244 -9.49 15.57 12.05
CA ILE A 244 -8.94 14.22 12.26
C ILE A 244 -8.20 14.09 13.59
N GLY A 245 -7.47 15.13 14.01
CA GLY A 245 -6.74 15.14 15.29
C GLY A 245 -7.66 15.15 16.52
N LYS A 246 -8.90 15.60 16.37
CA LYS A 246 -9.93 15.64 17.42
C LYS A 246 -11.31 15.52 16.76
N PRO A 247 -11.86 14.29 16.58
CA PRO A 247 -13.11 14.07 15.88
C PRO A 247 -14.32 14.84 16.44
N ASP A 248 -14.34 15.11 17.75
CA ASP A 248 -15.39 15.84 18.43
C ASP A 248 -15.09 17.36 18.53
N ALA A 249 -14.14 17.87 17.74
CA ALA A 249 -13.81 19.29 17.75
C ALA A 249 -14.99 20.15 17.30
N THR A 250 -15.26 21.21 18.05
CA THR A 250 -16.23 22.22 17.65
C THR A 250 -15.71 23.03 16.46
N GLU A 251 -16.59 23.65 15.71
CA GLU A 251 -16.23 24.52 14.59
C GLU A 251 -15.28 25.67 15.04
N GLU A 252 -15.52 26.22 16.22
CA GLU A 252 -14.67 27.27 16.79
C GLU A 252 -13.25 26.76 17.11
N GLU A 253 -13.11 25.53 17.60
CA GLU A 253 -11.80 24.91 17.84
C GLU A 253 -11.04 24.69 16.52
N VAL A 254 -11.72 24.18 15.48
CA VAL A 254 -11.12 24.00 14.14
C VAL A 254 -10.66 25.34 13.56
N TYR A 255 -11.48 26.39 13.63
CA TYR A 255 -11.10 27.73 13.16
C TYR A 255 -9.94 28.34 13.98
N THR A 256 -9.91 28.07 15.28
CA THR A 256 -8.82 28.53 16.15
C THR A 256 -7.53 27.82 15.80
N ALA A 257 -7.54 26.51 15.57
CA ALA A 257 -6.39 25.74 15.12
C ALA A 257 -5.88 26.26 13.76
N ALA A 258 -6.78 26.46 12.80
CA ALA A 258 -6.44 27.01 11.49
C ALA A 258 -5.80 28.42 11.57
N LYS A 259 -6.28 29.28 12.47
CA LYS A 259 -5.67 30.61 12.73
C LYS A 259 -4.26 30.49 13.30
N LYS A 260 -4.07 29.60 14.27
CA LYS A 260 -2.74 29.32 14.87
C LYS A 260 -1.76 28.78 13.83
N ALA A 261 -2.22 27.88 12.95
CA ALA A 261 -1.42 27.31 11.87
C ALA A 261 -1.25 28.26 10.66
N ARG A 262 -1.82 29.46 10.70
CA ARG A 262 -1.76 30.46 9.60
C ARG A 262 -2.36 29.93 8.28
N CYS A 263 -3.41 29.09 8.36
CA CYS A 263 -4.11 28.60 7.19
C CYS A 263 -5.54 29.15 7.04
N TYR A 264 -6.10 29.78 8.06
CA TYR A 264 -7.47 30.29 8.04
C TYR A 264 -7.76 31.22 6.86
N ASP A 265 -6.92 32.23 6.62
CA ASP A 265 -7.17 33.27 5.63
C ASP A 265 -7.20 32.71 4.20
N PHE A 266 -6.26 31.84 3.86
CA PHE A 266 -6.26 31.25 2.51
C PHE A 266 -7.41 30.24 2.33
N ILE A 267 -7.81 29.52 3.40
CA ILE A 267 -8.97 28.61 3.34
C ILE A 267 -10.24 29.42 3.06
N MET A 268 -10.44 30.52 3.77
CA MET A 268 -11.60 31.40 3.56
C MET A 268 -11.62 32.10 2.19
N ALA A 269 -10.47 32.21 1.52
CA ALA A 269 -10.39 32.71 0.16
C ALA A 269 -10.79 31.68 -0.93
N LEU A 270 -10.92 30.40 -0.55
CA LEU A 270 -11.41 29.36 -1.46
C LEU A 270 -12.93 29.49 -1.65
N PRO A 271 -13.49 29.09 -2.82
CA PRO A 271 -14.92 29.21 -3.10
C PRO A 271 -15.82 28.59 -2.04
N ASP A 272 -15.46 27.41 -1.51
CA ASP A 272 -16.24 26.67 -0.51
C ASP A 272 -15.59 26.73 0.89
N GLY A 273 -14.60 27.60 1.10
CA GLY A 273 -13.92 27.78 2.38
C GLY A 273 -13.46 26.45 2.98
N PHE A 274 -13.79 26.18 4.25
CA PHE A 274 -13.48 24.93 4.94
C PHE A 274 -14.17 23.68 4.36
N GLN A 275 -15.25 23.86 3.60
CA GLN A 275 -15.93 22.75 2.93
C GLN A 275 -15.30 22.40 1.58
N THR A 276 -14.26 23.07 1.18
CA THR A 276 -13.50 22.72 -0.03
C THR A 276 -12.96 21.30 0.09
N VAL A 277 -13.35 20.44 -0.84
CA VAL A 277 -12.84 19.06 -0.93
C VAL A 277 -11.47 19.09 -1.56
N VAL A 278 -10.49 18.47 -0.91
CA VAL A 278 -9.15 18.29 -1.44
C VAL A 278 -9.01 16.88 -2.00
N GLY A 279 -8.33 16.75 -3.16
CA GLY A 279 -8.09 15.46 -3.79
C GLY A 279 -7.06 14.63 -3.02
N GLU A 280 -6.92 13.36 -3.42
CA GLU A 280 -5.92 12.45 -2.87
C GLU A 280 -4.53 13.12 -2.86
N GLY A 281 -3.90 13.16 -1.68
CA GLY A 281 -2.65 13.88 -1.46
C GLY A 281 -2.77 15.41 -1.53
N GLY A 282 -4.00 15.99 -1.57
CA GLY A 282 -4.23 17.42 -1.63
C GLY A 282 -3.71 18.07 -2.92
N ALA A 283 -3.93 17.45 -4.07
CA ALA A 283 -3.37 17.86 -5.37
C ALA A 283 -3.71 19.30 -5.80
N THR A 284 -4.80 19.85 -5.27
CA THR A 284 -5.27 21.22 -5.58
C THR A 284 -4.58 22.32 -4.77
N LEU A 285 -3.80 21.96 -3.74
CA LEU A 285 -3.13 22.88 -2.83
C LEU A 285 -1.62 22.89 -3.05
N SER A 286 -0.98 24.03 -2.81
CA SER A 286 0.48 24.13 -2.78
C SER A 286 1.08 23.34 -1.59
N GLY A 287 2.36 22.99 -1.67
CA GLY A 287 3.03 22.25 -0.60
C GLY A 287 2.98 22.98 0.77
N GLY A 288 3.13 24.30 0.76
CA GLY A 288 3.04 25.12 1.97
C GLY A 288 1.62 25.19 2.56
N GLU A 289 0.58 25.19 1.74
CA GLU A 289 -0.82 25.15 2.17
C GLU A 289 -1.15 23.80 2.82
N LYS A 290 -0.77 22.68 2.16
CA LYS A 290 -0.91 21.32 2.71
C LYS A 290 -0.23 21.23 4.07
N GLN A 291 1.00 21.73 4.19
CA GLN A 291 1.74 21.68 5.44
C GLN A 291 1.06 22.45 6.56
N ARG A 292 0.54 23.65 6.29
CA ARG A 292 -0.19 24.44 7.28
C ARG A 292 -1.50 23.79 7.72
N ILE A 293 -2.22 23.13 6.81
CA ILE A 293 -3.42 22.34 7.17
C ILE A 293 -3.03 21.16 8.07
N SER A 294 -1.93 20.48 7.77
CA SER A 294 -1.45 19.36 8.61
C SER A 294 -0.94 19.79 9.99
N ILE A 295 -0.58 21.07 10.16
CA ILE A 295 -0.18 21.64 11.46
C ILE A 295 -1.41 22.02 12.28
N ALA A 296 -2.51 22.38 11.61
CA ALA A 296 -3.77 22.75 12.25
C ALA A 296 -4.46 21.56 12.92
#